data_576ac01e4a0f6411d05dedd8a899a760
#
_entry.id   576ac01e4a0f6411d05dedd8a899a760
#
_cell.length_a   1.000
_cell.length_b   1.000
_cell.length_c   1.000
_cell.angle_alpha   90.00
_cell.angle_beta   90.00
_cell.angle_gamma   90.00
#
_symmetry.space_group_name_H-M   'P 1'
#
loop_
_entity.id
_entity.type
_entity.pdbx_description
1 polymer ?
#
loop_
_entity_poly.entity_id
_entity_poly.type
_entity_poly.pdbx_seq_one_letter_code
_entity_poly.pdbx_strand_id
1 'polypeptide(L)'
;DLPIIEVVKGGNVQEEAYTDCATGIMVNSGMLDGLTVDEAKKKIISWLESEGKGHSKVNYKLRDWVFSRQRYWGEPIPIVHCDKCGYVPIDESELPLRLPMVESYEPTDNGESPLAKMTDWLETTCPCCGGKAMRETDTMPQWAGSSWYFLRYMDPHNDKALASKEAIKYWSPVDWYNGGMEHTTLHLLYSRFWHKFLYDIGVVNTPEPYAKRTSHGMILGENGEKMSKSRGNVVNPDEIVDEYGADTLRLYEMFIGDFEKAAPWSQSSIRGCRRFIERYYNLQTILNDADGIRPELESSFHKAIKKVGDDIENIKFNTAIATLMALINDITATGAITKEELRIFTILLNPFAPHVTEEVFEICKLGDGIVAEQKWPEYDEAKCKDETIEIVV
;
A
#
# COMPACT_ATOMS: atom_id res chain seq x y z
N ASP A 1 34.06 -15.75 -40.28
CA ASP A 1 33.90 -14.61 -39.35
C ASP A 1 33.51 -13.39 -40.18
N LEU A 2 32.50 -12.64 -39.71
CA LEU A 2 32.11 -11.37 -40.31
C LEU A 2 33.00 -10.24 -39.78
N PRO A 3 33.39 -9.26 -40.61
CA PRO A 3 34.16 -8.12 -40.14
C PRO A 3 33.35 -7.25 -39.22
N ILE A 4 33.96 -6.79 -38.11
CA ILE A 4 33.37 -5.79 -37.25
C ILE A 4 33.74 -4.40 -37.79
N ILE A 5 32.73 -3.64 -38.21
CA ILE A 5 32.89 -2.32 -38.80
C ILE A 5 32.43 -1.26 -37.81
N GLU A 6 33.30 -0.30 -37.50
CA GLU A 6 32.97 0.86 -36.68
C GLU A 6 31.98 1.74 -37.46
N VAL A 7 30.81 2.00 -36.93
CA VAL A 7 29.79 2.89 -37.48
C VAL A 7 29.50 4.11 -36.61
N VAL A 8 29.94 4.09 -35.35
CA VAL A 8 29.94 5.24 -34.44
C VAL A 8 31.33 5.40 -33.88
N LYS A 9 31.97 6.51 -34.17
CA LYS A 9 33.33 6.82 -33.73
C LYS A 9 33.34 7.23 -32.23
N GLY A 10 34.24 6.64 -31.46
CA GLY A 10 34.41 7.02 -30.06
C GLY A 10 34.98 5.95 -29.15
N GLY A 11 35.08 4.70 -29.63
CA GLY A 11 35.64 3.57 -28.88
C GLY A 11 36.48 2.65 -29.72
N ASN A 12 36.95 1.50 -29.15
CA ASN A 12 37.61 0.45 -29.90
C ASN A 12 36.66 -0.75 -30.08
N VAL A 13 35.95 -0.76 -31.20
CA VAL A 13 34.95 -1.80 -31.52
C VAL A 13 35.56 -3.20 -31.76
N GLN A 14 36.90 -3.31 -31.82
CA GLN A 14 37.56 -4.60 -31.92
C GLN A 14 37.73 -5.26 -30.53
N GLU A 15 37.66 -4.48 -29.46
CA GLU A 15 37.80 -4.96 -28.06
C GLU A 15 36.40 -5.10 -27.41
N GLU A 16 35.55 -4.08 -27.57
CA GLU A 16 34.20 -4.06 -26.97
C GLU A 16 33.20 -3.27 -27.78
N ALA A 17 31.90 -3.49 -27.56
CA ALA A 17 30.84 -2.73 -28.19
C ALA A 17 30.82 -1.28 -27.68
N TYR A 18 30.83 -0.31 -28.59
CA TYR A 18 30.66 1.10 -28.24
C TYR A 18 29.18 1.41 -27.94
N THR A 19 28.89 1.77 -26.70
CA THR A 19 27.52 1.98 -26.20
C THR A 19 27.16 3.44 -25.93
N ASP A 20 28.12 4.36 -25.97
CA ASP A 20 27.83 5.80 -25.80
C ASP A 20 27.28 6.40 -27.09
N CYS A 21 25.95 6.48 -27.16
CA CYS A 21 25.23 7.10 -28.28
C CYS A 21 25.05 8.61 -28.10
N ALA A 22 25.47 9.22 -26.99
CA ALA A 22 25.26 10.65 -26.73
C ALA A 22 26.30 11.53 -27.42
N THR A 23 27.55 11.07 -27.49
CA THR A 23 28.69 11.85 -28.03
C THR A 23 29.24 11.32 -29.35
N GLY A 24 28.82 10.14 -29.78
CA GLY A 24 29.34 9.47 -30.97
C GLY A 24 28.99 10.17 -32.28
N ILE A 25 29.95 10.14 -33.21
CA ILE A 25 29.77 10.64 -34.60
C ILE A 25 29.73 9.47 -35.55
N MET A 26 28.79 9.49 -36.50
CA MET A 26 28.63 8.44 -37.50
C MET A 26 29.80 8.40 -38.47
N VAL A 27 30.30 7.19 -38.73
CA VAL A 27 31.34 6.91 -39.73
C VAL A 27 30.99 5.62 -40.47
N ASN A 28 31.55 5.41 -41.63
CA ASN A 28 31.30 4.24 -42.50
C ASN A 28 29.80 3.92 -42.76
N SER A 29 28.97 4.95 -42.70
CA SER A 29 27.48 4.86 -42.76
C SER A 29 26.90 5.68 -43.93
N GLY A 30 27.70 6.03 -44.93
CA GLY A 30 27.28 6.68 -46.17
C GLY A 30 26.61 8.04 -45.90
N MET A 31 25.35 8.20 -46.23
CA MET A 31 24.61 9.48 -46.08
C MET A 31 24.51 9.99 -44.64
N LEU A 32 24.88 9.16 -43.65
CA LEU A 32 24.84 9.49 -42.25
C LEU A 32 26.19 9.94 -41.71
N ASP A 33 27.29 9.79 -42.48
CA ASP A 33 28.62 10.11 -42.01
C ASP A 33 28.76 11.57 -41.56
N GLY A 34 29.47 11.78 -40.47
CA GLY A 34 29.67 13.10 -39.87
C GLY A 34 28.54 13.64 -39.03
N LEU A 35 27.40 12.98 -38.96
CA LEU A 35 26.26 13.35 -38.11
C LEU A 35 26.45 12.79 -36.72
N THR A 36 25.87 13.47 -35.73
CA THR A 36 25.65 12.87 -34.41
C THR A 36 24.67 11.73 -34.51
N VAL A 37 24.68 10.80 -33.53
CA VAL A 37 23.73 9.65 -33.53
C VAL A 37 22.27 10.13 -33.58
N ASP A 38 21.91 11.18 -32.89
CA ASP A 38 20.53 11.72 -32.89
C ASP A 38 20.13 12.37 -34.20
N GLU A 39 21.05 13.08 -34.87
CA GLU A 39 20.81 13.60 -36.24
C GLU A 39 20.69 12.47 -37.27
N ALA A 40 21.53 11.45 -37.13
CA ALA A 40 21.50 10.27 -37.98
C ALA A 40 20.18 9.50 -37.86
N LYS A 41 19.66 9.31 -36.62
CA LYS A 41 18.35 8.69 -36.38
C LYS A 41 17.22 9.45 -37.10
N LYS A 42 17.20 10.77 -36.95
CA LYS A 42 16.18 11.60 -37.62
C LYS A 42 16.28 11.51 -39.15
N LYS A 43 17.48 11.60 -39.67
CA LYS A 43 17.72 11.54 -41.13
C LYS A 43 17.37 10.20 -41.74
N ILE A 44 17.75 9.08 -41.08
CA ILE A 44 17.44 7.73 -41.62
C ILE A 44 15.94 7.45 -41.56
N ILE A 45 15.23 7.91 -40.48
CA ILE A 45 13.77 7.76 -40.40
C ILE A 45 13.09 8.53 -41.53
N SER A 46 13.44 9.82 -41.72
CA SER A 46 12.88 10.62 -42.83
C SER A 46 13.16 10.01 -44.20
N TRP A 47 14.33 9.44 -44.40
CA TRP A 47 14.65 8.74 -45.64
C TRP A 47 13.80 7.48 -45.83
N LEU A 48 13.64 6.65 -44.80
CA LEU A 48 12.79 5.45 -44.84
C LEU A 48 11.33 5.80 -45.15
N GLU A 49 10.84 6.90 -44.60
CA GLU A 49 9.49 7.42 -44.84
C GLU A 49 9.33 7.88 -46.29
N SER A 50 10.31 8.63 -46.83
CA SER A 50 10.29 9.09 -48.23
C SER A 50 10.36 7.96 -49.25
N GLU A 51 11.03 6.86 -48.90
CA GLU A 51 11.15 5.66 -49.76
C GLU A 51 9.97 4.68 -49.57
N GLY A 52 9.02 4.97 -48.66
CA GLY A 52 7.91 4.08 -48.34
C GLY A 52 8.33 2.74 -47.72
N LYS A 53 9.55 2.71 -47.13
CA LYS A 53 10.15 1.50 -46.57
C LYS A 53 9.97 1.38 -45.05
N GLY A 54 9.51 2.44 -44.39
CA GLY A 54 9.29 2.47 -42.95
C GLY A 54 8.65 3.77 -42.50
N HIS A 55 8.34 3.87 -41.22
CA HIS A 55 7.79 5.08 -40.57
C HIS A 55 8.25 5.15 -39.15
N SER A 56 8.23 6.36 -38.57
CA SER A 56 8.50 6.56 -37.13
C SER A 56 7.40 5.92 -36.32
N LYS A 57 7.78 5.29 -35.19
CA LYS A 57 6.85 4.72 -34.20
C LYS A 57 7.30 5.05 -32.80
N VAL A 58 6.40 5.60 -32.02
CA VAL A 58 6.62 5.78 -30.60
C VAL A 58 6.27 4.49 -29.86
N ASN A 59 7.23 3.93 -29.14
CA ASN A 59 7.02 2.79 -28.27
C ASN A 59 7.08 3.23 -26.82
N TYR A 60 6.09 2.85 -26.03
CA TYR A 60 6.07 3.10 -24.60
C TYR A 60 6.77 1.96 -23.85
N LYS A 61 7.53 2.27 -22.80
CA LYS A 61 8.16 1.26 -21.93
C LYS A 61 7.14 0.52 -21.07
N LEU A 62 6.04 1.18 -20.72
CA LEU A 62 4.95 0.56 -19.99
C LEU A 62 4.22 -0.42 -20.91
N ARG A 63 4.07 -1.67 -20.44
CA ARG A 63 3.31 -2.69 -21.19
C ARG A 63 1.82 -2.40 -21.08
N ASP A 64 1.06 -2.82 -22.12
CA ASP A 64 -0.39 -2.77 -22.08
C ASP A 64 -0.92 -3.58 -20.90
N TRP A 65 -1.96 -3.07 -20.27
CA TRP A 65 -2.67 -3.83 -19.27
C TRP A 65 -3.53 -4.89 -19.95
N VAL A 66 -3.20 -6.17 -19.73
CA VAL A 66 -4.06 -7.28 -20.15
C VAL A 66 -5.30 -7.28 -19.28
N PHE A 67 -6.40 -6.75 -19.81
CA PHE A 67 -7.60 -6.43 -19.04
C PHE A 67 -8.58 -7.60 -18.92
N SER A 68 -8.48 -8.62 -19.75
CA SER A 68 -9.40 -9.76 -19.81
C SER A 68 -8.86 -11.01 -19.14
N ARG A 69 -9.75 -11.81 -18.52
CA ARG A 69 -9.45 -13.09 -17.89
C ARG A 69 -10.48 -14.14 -18.31
N GLN A 70 -10.00 -15.32 -18.64
CA GLN A 70 -10.79 -16.50 -18.95
C GLN A 70 -11.22 -17.19 -17.64
N ARG A 71 -12.00 -16.46 -16.83
CA ARG A 71 -12.47 -16.90 -15.50
C ARG A 71 -13.92 -16.57 -15.31
N TYR A 72 -14.64 -17.39 -14.54
CA TYR A 72 -16.00 -17.08 -14.13
C TYR A 72 -16.06 -15.90 -13.16
N TRP A 73 -15.24 -15.93 -12.09
CA TRP A 73 -15.22 -14.87 -11.09
C TRP A 73 -14.46 -13.64 -11.57
N GLY A 74 -15.18 -12.55 -11.67
CA GLY A 74 -14.71 -11.23 -12.06
C GLY A 74 -15.88 -10.38 -12.51
N GLU A 75 -15.68 -9.07 -12.68
CA GLU A 75 -16.69 -8.19 -13.26
C GLU A 75 -16.86 -8.53 -14.75
N PRO A 76 -18.10 -8.81 -15.22
CA PRO A 76 -18.33 -9.04 -16.65
C PRO A 76 -17.99 -7.79 -17.47
N ILE A 77 -17.41 -7.98 -18.65
CA ILE A 77 -17.13 -6.87 -19.57
C ILE A 77 -18.41 -6.56 -20.34
N PRO A 78 -18.96 -5.32 -20.24
CA PRO A 78 -20.27 -4.97 -20.80
C PRO A 78 -20.21 -4.71 -22.32
N ILE A 79 -19.75 -5.71 -23.07
CA ILE A 79 -19.60 -5.65 -24.53
C ILE A 79 -20.26 -6.88 -25.14
N VAL A 80 -20.82 -6.71 -26.34
CA VAL A 80 -21.28 -7.81 -27.19
C VAL A 80 -20.50 -7.84 -28.51
N HIS A 81 -20.30 -9.03 -29.03
CA HIS A 81 -19.69 -9.29 -30.35
C HIS A 81 -20.81 -9.49 -31.37
N CYS A 82 -20.84 -8.66 -32.38
CA CYS A 82 -21.79 -8.75 -33.50
C CYS A 82 -21.05 -8.89 -34.83
N ASP A 83 -21.43 -9.89 -35.66
CA ASP A 83 -20.76 -10.12 -36.92
C ASP A 83 -20.85 -8.90 -37.86
N LYS A 84 -21.92 -8.09 -37.75
CA LYS A 84 -22.11 -6.90 -38.59
C LYS A 84 -21.47 -5.64 -38.00
N CYS A 85 -21.55 -5.45 -36.66
CA CYS A 85 -21.19 -4.19 -35.99
C CYS A 85 -19.85 -4.27 -35.25
N GLY A 86 -19.26 -5.45 -35.09
CA GLY A 86 -18.05 -5.67 -34.28
C GLY A 86 -18.34 -5.63 -32.79
N TYR A 87 -17.47 -4.99 -32.02
CA TYR A 87 -17.62 -4.81 -30.57
C TYR A 87 -18.59 -3.67 -30.28
N VAL A 88 -19.66 -3.96 -29.56
CA VAL A 88 -20.71 -2.99 -29.23
C VAL A 88 -20.92 -2.98 -27.72
N PRO A 89 -20.87 -1.82 -27.03
CA PRO A 89 -21.26 -1.72 -25.64
C PRO A 89 -22.74 -2.12 -25.46
N ILE A 90 -23.07 -2.79 -24.35
CA ILE A 90 -24.48 -3.06 -23.99
C ILE A 90 -25.18 -1.74 -23.63
N ASP A 91 -26.52 -1.76 -23.65
CA ASP A 91 -27.31 -0.60 -23.22
C ASP A 91 -27.14 -0.35 -21.71
N GLU A 92 -27.09 0.92 -21.30
CA GLU A 92 -26.96 1.28 -19.88
C GLU A 92 -28.10 0.73 -19.02
N SER A 93 -29.28 0.51 -19.58
CA SER A 93 -30.43 -0.09 -18.87
C SER A 93 -30.22 -1.57 -18.53
N GLU A 94 -29.26 -2.24 -19.15
CA GLU A 94 -28.85 -3.63 -18.83
C GLU A 94 -27.82 -3.70 -17.69
N LEU A 95 -27.32 -2.56 -17.21
CA LEU A 95 -26.36 -2.52 -16.10
C LEU A 95 -27.09 -2.59 -14.74
N PRO A 96 -26.51 -3.27 -13.75
CA PRO A 96 -25.26 -4.04 -13.80
C PRO A 96 -25.41 -5.36 -14.54
N LEU A 97 -24.51 -5.64 -15.49
CA LEU A 97 -24.42 -6.95 -16.12
C LEU A 97 -24.02 -7.99 -15.07
N ARG A 98 -24.87 -8.98 -14.84
CA ARG A 98 -24.66 -10.01 -13.82
C ARG A 98 -24.16 -11.29 -14.42
N LEU A 99 -23.26 -11.98 -13.70
CA LEU A 99 -22.89 -13.34 -14.03
C LEU A 99 -24.08 -14.28 -13.88
N PRO A 100 -24.22 -15.31 -14.75
CA PRO A 100 -25.29 -16.31 -14.61
C PRO A 100 -25.06 -17.15 -13.35
N MET A 101 -26.14 -17.47 -12.63
CA MET A 101 -26.06 -18.40 -11.49
C MET A 101 -25.90 -19.82 -12.00
N VAL A 102 -24.80 -20.48 -11.61
CA VAL A 102 -24.45 -21.82 -12.08
C VAL A 102 -23.97 -22.68 -10.90
N GLU A 103 -24.17 -23.99 -11.02
CA GLU A 103 -23.72 -24.97 -10.01
C GLU A 103 -22.22 -25.27 -10.14
N SER A 104 -21.65 -25.18 -11.35
CA SER A 104 -20.25 -25.42 -11.65
C SER A 104 -19.72 -24.46 -12.72
N TYR A 105 -18.46 -24.07 -12.61
CA TYR A 105 -17.75 -23.19 -13.55
C TYR A 105 -16.32 -23.67 -13.79
N GLU A 106 -16.15 -24.94 -14.06
CA GLU A 106 -14.84 -25.53 -14.31
C GLU A 106 -14.17 -24.92 -15.56
N PRO A 107 -12.84 -24.84 -15.57
CA PRO A 107 -12.08 -24.40 -16.74
C PRO A 107 -12.45 -25.19 -17.98
N THR A 108 -12.27 -24.59 -19.15
CA THR A 108 -12.43 -25.27 -20.45
C THR A 108 -11.11 -25.90 -20.89
N ASP A 109 -11.19 -27.00 -21.63
CA ASP A 109 -9.98 -27.69 -22.13
C ASP A 109 -9.25 -26.92 -23.24
N ASN A 110 -9.96 -25.98 -23.88
CA ASN A 110 -9.44 -25.15 -24.99
C ASN A 110 -8.95 -23.75 -24.55
N GLY A 111 -8.97 -23.46 -23.25
CA GLY A 111 -8.54 -22.17 -22.68
C GLY A 111 -9.55 -21.02 -22.81
N GLU A 112 -10.75 -21.27 -23.32
CA GLU A 112 -11.84 -20.29 -23.30
C GLU A 112 -12.40 -20.10 -21.90
N SER A 113 -13.08 -18.97 -21.68
CA SER A 113 -13.77 -18.71 -20.41
C SER A 113 -14.88 -19.75 -20.16
N PRO A 114 -15.11 -20.16 -18.89
CA PRO A 114 -16.25 -20.99 -18.53
C PRO A 114 -17.60 -20.41 -19.00
N LEU A 115 -17.71 -19.07 -19.10
CA LEU A 115 -18.90 -18.38 -19.59
C LEU A 115 -19.22 -18.72 -21.06
N ALA A 116 -18.25 -19.12 -21.87
CA ALA A 116 -18.44 -19.51 -23.26
C ALA A 116 -19.33 -20.75 -23.41
N LYS A 117 -19.44 -21.59 -22.37
CA LYS A 117 -20.33 -22.77 -22.36
C LYS A 117 -21.77 -22.46 -21.95
N MET A 118 -22.04 -21.24 -21.50
CA MET A 118 -23.34 -20.82 -20.92
C MET A 118 -24.19 -20.12 -21.99
N THR A 119 -24.68 -20.91 -22.97
CA THR A 119 -25.37 -20.41 -24.17
C THR A 119 -26.54 -19.47 -23.89
N ASP A 120 -27.35 -19.75 -22.87
CA ASP A 120 -28.50 -18.92 -22.47
C ASP A 120 -28.09 -17.52 -22.00
N TRP A 121 -26.92 -17.39 -21.41
CA TRP A 121 -26.34 -16.11 -21.00
C TRP A 121 -25.53 -15.47 -22.14
N LEU A 122 -24.82 -16.28 -22.92
CA LEU A 122 -23.93 -15.84 -23.98
C LEU A 122 -24.67 -15.18 -25.13
N GLU A 123 -25.76 -15.82 -25.61
CA GLU A 123 -26.54 -15.35 -26.76
C GLU A 123 -27.37 -14.12 -26.39
N THR A 124 -27.32 -13.09 -27.23
CA THR A 124 -28.04 -11.84 -27.02
C THR A 124 -28.35 -11.13 -28.35
N THR A 125 -28.95 -9.96 -28.26
CA THR A 125 -29.24 -9.09 -29.40
C THR A 125 -28.27 -7.91 -29.43
N CYS A 126 -27.76 -7.58 -30.60
CA CYS A 126 -26.90 -6.41 -30.78
C CYS A 126 -27.68 -5.12 -30.55
N PRO A 127 -27.26 -4.24 -29.60
CA PRO A 127 -27.96 -2.97 -29.34
C PRO A 127 -27.92 -2.02 -30.53
N CYS A 128 -26.94 -2.17 -31.43
CA CYS A 128 -26.78 -1.28 -32.59
C CYS A 128 -27.66 -1.65 -33.77
N CYS A 129 -27.74 -2.95 -34.15
CA CYS A 129 -28.43 -3.36 -35.36
C CYS A 129 -29.61 -4.31 -35.15
N GLY A 130 -29.89 -4.73 -33.91
CA GLY A 130 -30.97 -5.68 -33.60
C GLY A 130 -30.70 -7.12 -34.04
N GLY A 131 -29.55 -7.42 -34.62
CA GLY A 131 -29.18 -8.78 -35.05
C GLY A 131 -28.65 -9.64 -33.91
N LYS A 132 -28.39 -10.93 -34.21
CA LYS A 132 -27.77 -11.83 -33.23
C LYS A 132 -26.38 -11.31 -32.83
N ALA A 133 -26.07 -11.45 -31.54
CA ALA A 133 -24.79 -11.11 -30.99
C ALA A 133 -24.46 -12.05 -29.81
N MET A 134 -23.22 -12.09 -29.41
CA MET A 134 -22.73 -12.86 -28.25
C MET A 134 -22.11 -11.91 -27.22
N ARG A 135 -22.38 -12.13 -25.94
CA ARG A 135 -21.73 -11.37 -24.86
C ARG A 135 -20.23 -11.74 -24.81
N GLU A 136 -19.43 -10.77 -24.38
CA GLU A 136 -18.05 -11.03 -24.02
C GLU A 136 -18.00 -12.06 -22.88
N THR A 137 -17.19 -13.09 -23.05
CA THR A 137 -17.07 -14.19 -22.07
C THR A 137 -15.91 -14.03 -21.10
N ASP A 138 -14.96 -13.18 -21.42
CA ASP A 138 -13.89 -12.82 -20.48
C ASP A 138 -14.43 -11.91 -19.40
N THR A 139 -13.84 -12.02 -18.21
CA THR A 139 -14.13 -11.11 -17.10
C THR A 139 -12.96 -10.17 -16.85
N MET A 140 -13.22 -9.06 -16.16
CA MET A 140 -12.16 -8.13 -15.76
C MET A 140 -11.24 -8.76 -14.72
N PRO A 141 -9.94 -8.40 -14.66
CA PRO A 141 -9.05 -8.83 -13.58
C PRO A 141 -9.48 -8.21 -12.26
N GLN A 142 -9.16 -8.87 -11.15
CA GLN A 142 -9.43 -8.37 -9.80
C GLN A 142 -8.93 -6.92 -9.54
N TRP A 143 -7.89 -6.50 -10.27
CA TRP A 143 -7.35 -5.15 -10.20
C TRP A 143 -8.27 -4.09 -10.82
N ALA A 144 -9.24 -4.47 -11.62
CA ALA A 144 -10.25 -3.54 -12.13
C ALA A 144 -11.15 -3.05 -10.99
N GLY A 145 -11.78 -3.97 -10.26
CA GLY A 145 -12.60 -3.63 -9.10
C GLY A 145 -11.82 -2.92 -8.00
N SER A 146 -10.62 -3.43 -7.66
CA SER A 146 -9.79 -2.80 -6.64
C SER A 146 -9.25 -1.42 -7.02
N SER A 147 -9.29 -1.05 -8.30
CA SER A 147 -8.77 0.24 -8.76
C SER A 147 -9.60 1.45 -8.35
N TRP A 148 -10.82 1.26 -7.91
CA TRP A 148 -11.73 2.36 -7.58
C TRP A 148 -12.52 2.19 -6.27
N TYR A 149 -12.26 1.13 -5.49
CA TYR A 149 -12.99 0.83 -4.26
C TYR A 149 -13.00 2.01 -3.27
N PHE A 150 -11.88 2.72 -3.14
CA PHE A 150 -11.73 3.86 -2.25
C PHE A 150 -12.65 5.03 -2.64
N LEU A 151 -12.94 5.20 -3.94
CA LEU A 151 -13.91 6.18 -4.39
C LEU A 151 -15.34 5.75 -4.01
N ARG A 152 -15.65 4.46 -4.18
CA ARG A 152 -16.96 3.93 -3.80
C ARG A 152 -17.22 4.00 -2.30
N TYR A 153 -16.18 3.85 -1.47
CA TYR A 153 -16.29 3.99 -0.01
C TYR A 153 -16.71 5.39 0.44
N MET A 154 -16.47 6.42 -0.39
CA MET A 154 -16.89 7.80 -0.08
C MET A 154 -18.42 7.95 -0.09
N ASP A 155 -19.12 7.11 -0.87
CA ASP A 155 -20.58 7.17 -1.02
C ASP A 155 -21.14 5.78 -1.38
N PRO A 156 -21.10 4.81 -0.43
CA PRO A 156 -21.35 3.39 -0.72
C PRO A 156 -22.79 3.07 -1.08
N HIS A 157 -23.73 3.92 -0.72
CA HIS A 157 -25.17 3.73 -0.97
C HIS A 157 -25.69 4.50 -2.19
N ASN A 158 -24.82 5.14 -2.95
CA ASN A 158 -25.22 5.87 -4.14
C ASN A 158 -25.56 4.89 -5.28
N ASP A 159 -26.81 4.91 -5.72
CA ASP A 159 -27.32 4.05 -6.80
C ASP A 159 -27.30 4.74 -8.19
N LYS A 160 -26.87 6.00 -8.26
CA LYS A 160 -26.92 6.82 -9.49
C LYS A 160 -25.54 7.12 -10.08
N ALA A 161 -24.50 7.07 -9.26
CA ALA A 161 -23.14 7.41 -9.67
C ALA A 161 -22.13 6.59 -8.88
N LEU A 162 -20.87 6.59 -9.32
CA LEU A 162 -19.70 6.01 -8.63
C LEU A 162 -19.62 6.52 -7.18
N ALA A 163 -19.77 7.84 -7.01
CA ALA A 163 -19.99 8.56 -5.76
C ALA A 163 -20.51 9.96 -6.11
N SER A 164 -21.16 10.66 -5.17
CA SER A 164 -21.59 12.05 -5.40
C SER A 164 -20.39 12.97 -5.55
N LYS A 165 -20.56 14.04 -6.33
CA LYS A 165 -19.50 15.04 -6.52
C LYS A 165 -19.10 15.72 -5.20
N GLU A 166 -20.04 15.90 -4.30
CA GLU A 166 -19.86 16.46 -2.97
C GLU A 166 -19.00 15.55 -2.11
N ALA A 167 -19.26 14.24 -2.09
CA ALA A 167 -18.48 13.26 -1.36
C ALA A 167 -17.04 13.16 -1.91
N ILE A 168 -16.91 13.08 -3.25
CA ILE A 168 -15.59 13.07 -3.89
C ILE A 168 -14.80 14.35 -3.55
N LYS A 169 -15.44 15.52 -3.62
CA LYS A 169 -14.78 16.80 -3.31
C LYS A 169 -14.32 16.86 -1.85
N TYR A 170 -15.05 16.28 -0.93
CA TYR A 170 -14.74 16.30 0.49
C TYR A 170 -13.63 15.30 0.87
N TRP A 171 -13.70 14.06 0.33
CA TRP A 171 -12.84 12.97 0.74
C TRP A 171 -11.60 12.74 -0.15
N SER A 172 -11.53 13.38 -1.35
CA SER A 172 -10.38 13.25 -2.26
C SER A 172 -9.41 14.43 -2.15
N PRO A 173 -8.10 14.16 -2.32
CA PRO A 173 -7.47 12.84 -2.43
C PRO A 173 -7.48 12.09 -1.10
N VAL A 174 -7.26 10.77 -1.12
CA VAL A 174 -7.06 10.00 0.12
C VAL A 174 -5.84 10.54 0.86
N ASP A 175 -6.01 10.95 2.12
CA ASP A 175 -4.97 11.66 2.87
C ASP A 175 -3.70 10.83 3.05
N TRP A 176 -3.87 9.55 3.41
CA TRP A 176 -2.78 8.62 3.59
C TRP A 176 -3.15 7.20 3.15
N TYR A 177 -2.37 6.67 2.22
CA TYR A 177 -2.56 5.35 1.65
C TYR A 177 -1.39 4.43 2.03
N ASN A 178 -1.68 3.43 2.85
CA ASN A 178 -0.69 2.50 3.38
C ASN A 178 -0.91 1.10 2.82
N GLY A 179 0.15 0.45 2.37
CA GLY A 179 0.07 -0.90 1.82
C GLY A 179 1.43 -1.50 1.48
N GLY A 180 1.41 -2.77 1.08
CA GLY A 180 2.62 -3.52 0.73
C GLY A 180 3.34 -2.96 -0.49
N MET A 181 4.66 -3.09 -0.50
CA MET A 181 5.51 -2.62 -1.61
C MET A 181 5.21 -3.37 -2.91
N GLU A 182 4.77 -4.62 -2.86
CA GLU A 182 4.40 -5.44 -4.02
C GLU A 182 3.29 -4.80 -4.86
N HIS A 183 2.43 -3.99 -4.25
CA HIS A 183 1.35 -3.29 -4.93
C HIS A 183 1.80 -2.10 -5.77
N THR A 184 3.06 -1.69 -5.71
CA THR A 184 3.62 -0.61 -6.53
C THR A 184 3.45 -0.90 -8.03
N THR A 185 3.61 -2.15 -8.44
CA THR A 185 3.44 -2.60 -9.83
C THR A 185 2.12 -3.33 -10.09
N LEU A 186 1.24 -3.41 -9.11
CA LEU A 186 -0.06 -4.08 -9.17
C LEU A 186 -1.18 -3.07 -8.90
N HIS A 187 -1.84 -3.16 -7.75
CA HIS A 187 -2.97 -2.33 -7.39
C HIS A 187 -2.70 -0.82 -7.53
N LEU A 188 -1.57 -0.32 -7.03
CA LEU A 188 -1.26 1.11 -7.08
C LEU A 188 -1.08 1.63 -8.50
N LEU A 189 -0.45 0.83 -9.38
CA LEU A 189 -0.31 1.19 -10.79
C LEU A 189 -1.68 1.32 -11.47
N TYR A 190 -2.53 0.30 -11.28
CA TYR A 190 -3.83 0.26 -11.93
C TYR A 190 -4.82 1.28 -11.35
N SER A 191 -4.86 1.45 -10.03
CA SER A 191 -5.73 2.44 -9.39
C SER A 191 -5.36 3.87 -9.78
N ARG A 192 -4.06 4.16 -9.89
CA ARG A 192 -3.60 5.46 -10.35
C ARG A 192 -3.91 5.71 -11.83
N PHE A 193 -3.75 4.70 -12.69
CA PHE A 193 -4.13 4.78 -14.10
C PHE A 193 -5.65 5.04 -14.24
N TRP A 194 -6.47 4.27 -13.51
CA TRP A 194 -7.92 4.42 -13.51
C TRP A 194 -8.36 5.79 -13.00
N HIS A 195 -7.75 6.26 -11.93
CA HIS A 195 -8.03 7.58 -11.35
C HIS A 195 -7.70 8.73 -12.33
N LYS A 196 -6.58 8.64 -13.04
CA LYS A 196 -6.22 9.63 -14.06
C LYS A 196 -7.22 9.65 -15.22
N PHE A 197 -7.67 8.50 -15.68
CA PHE A 197 -8.74 8.42 -16.66
C PHE A 197 -10.04 9.07 -16.15
N LEU A 198 -10.45 8.80 -14.91
CA LEU A 198 -11.62 9.42 -14.31
C LEU A 198 -11.45 10.93 -14.14
N TYR A 199 -10.23 11.41 -13.91
CA TYR A 199 -9.91 12.82 -13.87
C TYR A 199 -10.05 13.48 -15.26
N ASP A 200 -9.52 12.84 -16.29
CA ASP A 200 -9.59 13.34 -17.68
C ASP A 200 -11.04 13.48 -18.18
N ILE A 201 -11.93 12.59 -17.76
CA ILE A 201 -13.36 12.67 -18.09
C ILE A 201 -14.20 13.47 -17.07
N GLY A 202 -13.57 14.09 -16.06
CA GLY A 202 -14.23 14.99 -15.11
C GLY A 202 -15.08 14.30 -14.01
N VAL A 203 -14.85 13.02 -13.76
CA VAL A 203 -15.56 12.27 -12.69
C VAL A 203 -14.95 12.54 -11.32
N VAL A 204 -13.63 12.64 -11.21
CA VAL A 204 -12.92 13.00 -9.99
C VAL A 204 -12.27 14.38 -10.12
N ASN A 205 -12.00 15.05 -9.00
CA ASN A 205 -11.55 16.44 -8.95
C ASN A 205 -10.03 16.61 -8.71
N THR A 206 -9.30 15.52 -8.50
CA THR A 206 -7.85 15.54 -8.26
C THR A 206 -7.11 14.69 -9.28
N PRO A 207 -5.93 15.11 -9.78
CA PRO A 207 -5.17 14.33 -10.75
C PRO A 207 -4.47 13.11 -10.15
N GLU A 208 -4.34 13.05 -8.82
CA GLU A 208 -3.73 11.92 -8.09
C GLU A 208 -4.69 11.40 -7.03
N PRO A 209 -4.77 10.06 -6.84
CA PRO A 209 -5.70 9.46 -5.90
C PRO A 209 -5.29 9.59 -4.43
N TYR A 210 -3.98 9.66 -4.15
CA TYR A 210 -3.40 9.61 -2.82
C TYR A 210 -2.51 10.83 -2.57
N ALA A 211 -2.73 11.53 -1.44
CA ALA A 211 -1.90 12.66 -1.03
C ALA A 211 -0.56 12.17 -0.44
N LYS A 212 -0.60 11.10 0.35
CA LYS A 212 0.57 10.45 0.93
C LYS A 212 0.47 8.94 0.74
N ARG A 213 1.57 8.32 0.34
CA ARG A 213 1.68 6.87 0.24
C ARG A 213 2.87 6.37 1.07
N THR A 214 2.65 5.35 1.89
CA THR A 214 3.67 4.66 2.66
C THR A 214 3.65 3.17 2.34
N SER A 215 4.82 2.56 2.16
CA SER A 215 4.98 1.10 2.09
C SER A 215 5.36 0.58 3.47
N HIS A 216 4.58 -0.31 4.02
CA HIS A 216 5.05 -1.06 5.19
C HIS A 216 6.06 -2.13 4.79
N GLY A 217 6.95 -2.47 5.73
CA GLY A 217 7.88 -3.59 5.58
C GLY A 217 7.17 -4.94 5.62
N MET A 218 7.91 -5.98 5.29
CA MET A 218 7.42 -7.36 5.31
C MET A 218 7.96 -8.08 6.55
N ILE A 219 7.10 -8.76 7.28
CA ILE A 219 7.54 -9.69 8.33
C ILE A 219 7.99 -10.98 7.64
N LEU A 220 9.25 -11.32 7.84
CA LEU A 220 9.89 -12.52 7.27
C LEU A 220 9.84 -13.67 8.28
N GLY A 221 10.06 -14.89 7.83
CA GLY A 221 10.29 -16.03 8.72
C GLY A 221 11.58 -15.82 9.55
N GLU A 222 11.77 -16.62 10.61
CA GLU A 222 12.95 -16.52 11.51
C GLU A 222 14.29 -16.60 10.77
N ASN A 223 14.30 -17.30 9.62
CA ASN A 223 15.47 -17.43 8.75
C ASN A 223 15.69 -16.22 7.80
N GLY A 224 14.88 -15.16 7.91
CA GLY A 224 14.93 -13.99 7.03
C GLY A 224 14.36 -14.20 5.64
N GLU A 225 13.67 -15.31 5.37
CA GLU A 225 13.02 -15.58 4.10
C GLU A 225 11.53 -15.20 4.14
N LYS A 226 10.96 -14.90 2.96
CA LYS A 226 9.53 -14.66 2.83
C LYS A 226 8.73 -15.87 3.32
N MET A 227 7.75 -15.62 4.21
CA MET A 227 6.84 -16.65 4.66
C MET A 227 6.01 -17.21 3.51
N SER A 228 5.91 -18.55 3.45
CA SER A 228 5.04 -19.22 2.48
C SER A 228 4.59 -20.59 3.03
N LYS A 229 3.36 -20.99 2.68
CA LYS A 229 2.82 -22.31 3.07
C LYS A 229 3.68 -23.46 2.55
N SER A 230 4.24 -23.33 1.34
CA SER A 230 5.11 -24.36 0.73
C SER A 230 6.45 -24.54 1.44
N ARG A 231 6.90 -23.54 2.19
CA ARG A 231 8.14 -23.58 2.99
C ARG A 231 7.93 -23.98 4.44
N GLY A 232 6.67 -24.02 4.90
CA GLY A 232 6.33 -24.36 6.27
C GLY A 232 6.82 -23.33 7.32
N ASN A 233 7.14 -22.11 6.92
CA ASN A 233 7.66 -21.05 7.78
C ASN A 233 6.65 -19.93 8.07
N VAL A 234 5.36 -20.21 7.89
CA VAL A 234 4.28 -19.26 8.17
C VAL A 234 4.01 -19.22 9.66
N VAL A 235 3.92 -18.02 10.23
CA VAL A 235 3.41 -17.79 11.58
C VAL A 235 1.94 -17.40 11.46
N ASN A 236 1.07 -18.15 12.13
CA ASN A 236 -0.36 -17.87 12.15
C ASN A 236 -0.66 -16.85 13.25
N PRO A 237 -1.22 -15.66 12.93
CA PRO A 237 -1.58 -14.66 13.92
C PRO A 237 -2.53 -15.19 15.00
N ASP A 238 -3.50 -16.05 14.65
CA ASP A 238 -4.46 -16.60 15.62
C ASP A 238 -3.76 -17.39 16.74
N GLU A 239 -2.78 -18.23 16.38
CA GLU A 239 -1.99 -18.99 17.36
C GLU A 239 -1.21 -18.07 18.30
N ILE A 240 -0.68 -16.96 17.77
CA ILE A 240 0.04 -15.96 18.57
C ILE A 240 -0.92 -15.20 19.50
N VAL A 241 -2.11 -14.86 19.01
CA VAL A 241 -3.14 -14.20 19.83
C VAL A 241 -3.61 -15.12 20.95
N ASP A 242 -3.81 -16.40 20.68
CA ASP A 242 -4.20 -17.40 21.68
C ASP A 242 -3.11 -17.60 22.75
N GLU A 243 -1.83 -17.60 22.38
CA GLU A 243 -0.72 -17.84 23.30
C GLU A 243 -0.31 -16.57 24.08
N TYR A 244 -0.24 -15.42 23.41
CA TYR A 244 0.34 -14.19 23.98
C TYR A 244 -0.66 -13.02 24.14
N GLY A 245 -1.82 -13.09 23.50
CA GLY A 245 -2.81 -12.02 23.44
C GLY A 245 -2.60 -11.06 22.26
N ALA A 246 -3.70 -10.45 21.81
CA ALA A 246 -3.72 -9.54 20.66
C ALA A 246 -2.82 -8.30 20.86
N ASP A 247 -2.83 -7.70 22.05
CA ASP A 247 -1.99 -6.53 22.36
C ASP A 247 -0.50 -6.85 22.28
N THR A 248 -0.10 -8.07 22.65
CA THR A 248 1.30 -8.48 22.54
C THR A 248 1.72 -8.59 21.05
N LEU A 249 0.88 -9.17 20.21
CA LEU A 249 1.14 -9.26 18.77
C LEU A 249 1.23 -7.87 18.16
N ARG A 250 0.26 -6.99 18.41
CA ARG A 250 0.25 -5.61 17.94
C ARG A 250 1.51 -4.84 18.33
N LEU A 251 1.84 -4.89 19.62
CA LEU A 251 3.03 -4.23 20.16
C LEU A 251 4.31 -4.78 19.51
N TYR A 252 4.39 -6.09 19.32
CA TYR A 252 5.54 -6.74 18.72
C TYR A 252 5.73 -6.32 17.25
N GLU A 253 4.68 -6.34 16.43
CA GLU A 253 4.75 -5.95 15.02
C GLU A 253 5.19 -4.49 14.84
N MET A 254 4.77 -3.60 15.75
CA MET A 254 5.17 -2.20 15.73
C MET A 254 6.57 -1.95 16.35
N PHE A 255 7.08 -2.89 17.13
CA PHE A 255 8.38 -2.78 17.82
C PHE A 255 9.53 -3.47 17.10
N ILE A 256 9.26 -4.48 16.27
CA ILE A 256 10.28 -5.36 15.65
C ILE A 256 11.32 -4.61 14.81
N GLY A 257 10.97 -3.44 14.27
CA GLY A 257 11.87 -2.63 13.46
C GLY A 257 11.23 -1.35 12.93
N ASP A 258 11.92 -0.71 12.00
CA ASP A 258 11.36 0.43 11.26
C ASP A 258 10.17 -0.04 10.42
N PHE A 259 9.06 0.71 10.46
CA PHE A 259 7.80 0.37 9.83
C PHE A 259 7.92 0.09 8.31
N GLU A 260 8.82 0.79 7.63
CA GLU A 260 9.02 0.66 6.19
C GLU A 260 10.02 -0.45 5.80
N LYS A 261 10.69 -1.09 6.78
CA LYS A 261 11.71 -2.11 6.54
C LYS A 261 11.20 -3.52 6.84
N ALA A 262 11.69 -4.47 6.07
CA ALA A 262 11.45 -5.88 6.38
C ALA A 262 12.22 -6.28 7.65
N ALA A 263 11.58 -7.14 8.47
CA ALA A 263 12.18 -7.63 9.70
C ALA A 263 11.87 -9.14 9.86
N PRO A 264 12.83 -9.95 10.35
CA PRO A 264 12.60 -11.36 10.60
C PRO A 264 11.76 -11.54 11.89
N TRP A 265 10.86 -12.50 11.87
CA TRP A 265 10.12 -12.93 13.06
C TRP A 265 11.09 -13.42 14.15
N SER A 266 10.79 -13.12 15.39
CA SER A 266 11.59 -13.55 16.55
C SER A 266 10.70 -13.94 17.73
N GLN A 267 10.65 -15.24 18.01
CA GLN A 267 9.89 -15.78 19.13
C GLN A 267 10.40 -15.27 20.50
N SER A 268 11.67 -14.95 20.62
CA SER A 268 12.23 -14.40 21.86
C SER A 268 11.80 -12.96 22.10
N SER A 269 11.69 -12.16 21.03
CA SER A 269 11.31 -10.75 21.10
C SER A 269 9.84 -10.56 21.48
N ILE A 270 8.93 -11.42 20.98
CA ILE A 270 7.51 -11.36 21.36
C ILE A 270 7.29 -11.60 22.86
N ARG A 271 8.07 -12.49 23.48
CA ARG A 271 8.05 -12.69 24.93
C ARG A 271 8.49 -11.43 25.69
N GLY A 272 9.40 -10.64 25.12
CA GLY A 272 9.78 -9.33 25.66
C GLY A 272 8.61 -8.35 25.68
N CYS A 273 7.85 -8.29 24.59
CA CYS A 273 6.64 -7.47 24.48
C CYS A 273 5.56 -7.93 25.48
N ARG A 274 5.34 -9.25 25.65
CA ARG A 274 4.42 -9.77 26.67
C ARG A 274 4.81 -9.33 28.09
N ARG A 275 6.07 -9.45 28.46
CA ARG A 275 6.58 -9.00 29.77
C ARG A 275 6.39 -7.49 29.97
N PHE A 276 6.55 -6.68 28.94
CA PHE A 276 6.29 -5.25 29.04
C PHE A 276 4.81 -4.95 29.33
N ILE A 277 3.88 -5.63 28.64
CA ILE A 277 2.43 -5.50 28.89
C ILE A 277 2.09 -5.93 30.33
N GLU A 278 2.66 -7.03 30.81
CA GLU A 278 2.46 -7.51 32.19
C GLU A 278 3.00 -6.52 33.23
N ARG A 279 4.17 -5.92 32.96
CA ARG A 279 4.71 -4.85 33.81
C ARG A 279 3.80 -3.63 33.84
N TYR A 280 3.29 -3.22 32.69
CA TYR A 280 2.32 -2.13 32.62
C TYR A 280 1.04 -2.45 33.42
N TYR A 281 0.46 -3.62 33.21
CA TYR A 281 -0.72 -4.05 33.96
C TYR A 281 -0.48 -4.03 35.49
N ASN A 282 0.70 -4.42 35.91
CA ASN A 282 1.06 -4.44 37.32
C ASN A 282 1.34 -3.07 37.95
N LEU A 283 1.43 -1.97 37.19
CA LEU A 283 1.57 -0.62 37.74
C LEU A 283 0.42 -0.25 38.69
N GLN A 284 -0.77 -0.79 38.46
CA GLN A 284 -1.92 -0.60 39.37
C GLN A 284 -1.63 -1.03 40.82
N THR A 285 -0.70 -1.95 41.05
CA THR A 285 -0.38 -2.46 42.36
C THR A 285 0.49 -1.51 43.19
N ILE A 286 1.11 -0.53 42.55
CA ILE A 286 1.92 0.51 43.16
C ILE A 286 1.27 1.90 43.06
N LEU A 287 -0.03 1.95 42.72
CA LEU A 287 -0.80 3.18 42.65
C LEU A 287 -0.91 3.81 44.03
N ASN A 288 -0.67 5.13 44.14
CA ASN A 288 -0.80 5.91 45.35
C ASN A 288 -1.80 7.07 45.18
N ASP A 289 -2.14 7.74 46.27
CA ASP A 289 -3.13 8.81 46.31
C ASP A 289 -2.54 10.21 46.05
N ALA A 290 -1.27 10.33 45.65
CA ALA A 290 -0.67 11.62 45.32
C ALA A 290 -1.24 12.19 44.02
N ASP A 291 -1.35 13.51 43.97
CA ASP A 291 -1.87 14.22 42.80
C ASP A 291 -0.75 14.61 41.79
N GLY A 292 -1.09 14.65 40.51
CA GLY A 292 -0.23 15.16 39.47
C GLY A 292 0.96 14.25 39.13
N ILE A 293 1.91 14.79 38.36
CA ILE A 293 3.19 14.14 38.05
C ILE A 293 4.17 14.47 39.16
N ARG A 294 4.82 13.45 39.72
CA ARG A 294 5.83 13.65 40.77
C ARG A 294 7.09 14.34 40.22
N PRO A 295 7.73 15.23 41.04
CA PRO A 295 8.88 16.00 40.59
C PRO A 295 10.03 15.15 39.99
N GLU A 296 10.30 13.99 40.61
CA GLU A 296 11.37 13.08 40.16
C GLU A 296 11.10 12.42 38.81
N LEU A 297 9.85 12.42 38.33
CA LEU A 297 9.44 11.85 37.04
C LEU A 297 8.97 12.92 36.04
N GLU A 298 8.92 14.19 36.43
CA GLU A 298 8.35 15.27 35.61
C GLU A 298 9.04 15.37 34.25
N SER A 299 10.37 15.39 34.22
CA SER A 299 11.14 15.45 32.97
C SER A 299 10.93 14.20 32.13
N SER A 300 10.92 13.00 32.72
CA SER A 300 10.70 11.73 32.00
C SER A 300 9.33 11.69 31.33
N PHE A 301 8.26 12.13 32.02
CA PHE A 301 6.92 12.16 31.45
C PHE A 301 6.79 13.19 30.31
N HIS A 302 7.27 14.43 30.49
CA HIS A 302 7.18 15.45 29.44
C HIS A 302 7.98 15.07 28.19
N LYS A 303 9.18 14.48 28.35
CA LYS A 303 9.95 13.91 27.25
C LYS A 303 9.22 12.77 26.55
N ALA A 304 8.58 11.88 27.32
CA ALA A 304 7.85 10.75 26.77
C ALA A 304 6.62 11.21 25.97
N ILE A 305 5.81 12.14 26.48
CA ILE A 305 4.66 12.70 25.79
C ILE A 305 5.09 13.28 24.43
N LYS A 306 6.11 14.14 24.43
CA LYS A 306 6.66 14.73 23.22
C LYS A 306 7.16 13.66 22.24
N LYS A 307 8.07 12.80 22.72
CA LYS A 307 8.75 11.81 21.88
C LYS A 307 7.80 10.79 21.28
N VAL A 308 6.85 10.27 22.08
CA VAL A 308 5.85 9.31 21.59
C VAL A 308 4.92 9.95 20.56
N GLY A 309 4.47 11.20 20.81
CA GLY A 309 3.65 11.96 19.86
C GLY A 309 4.37 12.17 18.54
N ASP A 310 5.57 12.73 18.58
CA ASP A 310 6.40 12.98 17.39
C ASP A 310 6.68 11.67 16.61
N ASP A 311 6.96 10.59 17.32
CA ASP A 311 7.26 9.28 16.70
C ASP A 311 6.02 8.66 16.04
N ILE A 312 4.83 8.78 16.62
CA ILE A 312 3.58 8.31 16.01
C ILE A 312 3.29 9.07 14.72
N GLU A 313 3.41 10.41 14.72
CA GLU A 313 3.20 11.24 13.53
C GLU A 313 4.18 10.89 12.40
N ASN A 314 5.40 10.49 12.75
CA ASN A 314 6.45 10.11 11.80
C ASN A 314 6.54 8.59 11.56
N ILE A 315 5.58 7.80 12.04
CA ILE A 315 5.51 6.32 11.88
C ILE A 315 6.78 5.62 12.45
N LYS A 316 7.36 6.18 13.51
CA LYS A 316 8.50 5.62 14.24
C LYS A 316 8.02 4.83 15.46
N PHE A 317 7.11 3.90 15.25
CA PHE A 317 6.44 3.15 16.33
C PHE A 317 7.42 2.41 17.23
N ASN A 318 8.50 1.85 16.65
CA ASN A 318 9.52 1.14 17.40
C ASN A 318 10.23 2.04 18.44
N THR A 319 10.52 3.30 18.08
CA THR A 319 11.15 4.25 19.02
C THR A 319 10.14 4.82 20.03
N ALA A 320 8.87 4.99 19.66
CA ALA A 320 7.80 5.32 20.59
C ALA A 320 7.67 4.25 21.68
N ILE A 321 7.61 2.98 21.28
CA ILE A 321 7.51 1.85 22.21
C ILE A 321 8.77 1.76 23.10
N ALA A 322 9.96 1.96 22.53
CA ALA A 322 11.21 2.00 23.31
C ALA A 322 11.17 3.10 24.39
N THR A 323 10.61 4.27 24.06
CA THR A 323 10.43 5.37 25.02
C THR A 323 9.50 4.96 26.16
N LEU A 324 8.39 4.28 25.86
CA LEU A 324 7.48 3.75 26.89
C LEU A 324 8.15 2.67 27.74
N MET A 325 8.99 1.83 27.14
CA MET A 325 9.79 0.82 27.88
C MET A 325 10.83 1.46 28.80
N ALA A 326 11.39 2.61 28.44
CA ALA A 326 12.28 3.38 29.30
C ALA A 326 11.48 4.03 30.45
N LEU A 327 10.36 4.71 30.15
CA LEU A 327 9.52 5.37 31.13
C LEU A 327 9.01 4.40 32.22
N ILE A 328 8.63 3.16 31.86
CA ILE A 328 8.20 2.18 32.87
C ILE A 328 9.35 1.75 33.79
N ASN A 329 10.61 1.80 33.34
CA ASN A 329 11.76 1.55 34.19
C ASN A 329 11.93 2.67 35.21
N ASP A 330 11.79 3.94 34.81
CA ASP A 330 11.89 5.10 35.70
C ASP A 330 10.78 5.02 36.75
N ILE A 331 9.53 4.74 36.35
CA ILE A 331 8.39 4.58 37.26
C ILE A 331 8.65 3.47 38.27
N THR A 332 9.03 2.29 37.80
CA THR A 332 9.22 1.13 38.70
C THR A 332 10.40 1.32 39.68
N ALA A 333 11.42 2.08 39.27
CA ALA A 333 12.54 2.43 40.17
C ALA A 333 12.10 3.27 41.36
N THR A 334 11.05 4.09 41.24
CA THR A 334 10.52 4.88 42.38
C THR A 334 9.59 4.10 43.29
N GLY A 335 9.13 2.90 42.86
CA GLY A 335 8.25 2.02 43.63
C GLY A 335 6.82 2.53 43.80
N ALA A 336 6.40 3.57 43.11
CA ALA A 336 5.06 4.14 43.17
C ALA A 336 4.65 4.77 41.85
N ILE A 337 3.35 5.02 41.65
CA ILE A 337 2.78 5.76 40.53
C ILE A 337 1.54 6.53 40.98
N THR A 338 1.33 7.77 40.50
CA THR A 338 0.10 8.51 40.76
C THR A 338 -0.98 8.18 39.74
N LYS A 339 -2.22 8.55 40.03
CA LYS A 339 -3.32 8.39 39.04
C LYS A 339 -3.06 9.15 37.75
N GLU A 340 -2.52 10.37 37.82
CA GLU A 340 -2.23 11.17 36.61
C GLU A 340 -1.08 10.58 35.81
N GLU A 341 -0.01 10.13 36.48
CA GLU A 341 1.10 9.43 35.80
C GLU A 341 0.62 8.16 35.07
N LEU A 342 -0.21 7.34 35.77
CA LEU A 342 -0.78 6.13 35.17
C LEU A 342 -1.72 6.48 34.00
N ARG A 343 -2.55 7.51 34.15
CA ARG A 343 -3.45 8.00 33.11
C ARG A 343 -2.67 8.42 31.83
N ILE A 344 -1.64 9.23 31.99
CA ILE A 344 -0.78 9.67 30.90
C ILE A 344 -0.14 8.46 30.21
N PHE A 345 0.49 7.57 30.99
CA PHE A 345 1.11 6.37 30.43
C PHE A 345 0.10 5.52 29.64
N THR A 346 -1.10 5.34 30.18
CA THR A 346 -2.20 4.58 29.56
C THR A 346 -2.61 5.20 28.22
N ILE A 347 -2.77 6.52 28.14
CA ILE A 347 -3.11 7.21 26.89
C ILE A 347 -1.98 7.04 25.84
N LEU A 348 -0.73 7.19 26.24
CA LEU A 348 0.42 7.04 25.34
C LEU A 348 0.56 5.60 24.81
N LEU A 349 0.20 4.59 25.63
CA LEU A 349 0.30 3.17 25.25
C LEU A 349 -0.91 2.70 24.44
N ASN A 350 -2.08 3.32 24.58
CA ASN A 350 -3.33 2.85 23.96
C ASN A 350 -3.26 2.59 22.45
N PRO A 351 -2.62 3.41 21.60
CA PRO A 351 -2.49 3.13 20.19
C PRO A 351 -1.82 1.77 19.87
N PHE A 352 -0.95 1.30 20.75
CA PHE A 352 -0.18 0.07 20.59
C PHE A 352 -0.85 -1.15 21.24
N ALA A 353 -1.47 -0.97 22.40
CA ALA A 353 -2.05 -2.03 23.20
C ALA A 353 -3.44 -1.63 23.76
N PRO A 354 -4.46 -1.53 22.90
CA PRO A 354 -5.76 -0.95 23.26
C PRO A 354 -6.52 -1.73 24.34
N HIS A 355 -6.45 -3.07 24.34
CA HIS A 355 -7.27 -3.86 25.27
C HIS A 355 -6.79 -3.75 26.71
N VAL A 356 -5.49 -3.92 26.96
CA VAL A 356 -4.93 -3.83 28.31
C VAL A 356 -5.01 -2.42 28.87
N THR A 357 -4.93 -1.40 28.01
CA THR A 357 -5.03 0.00 28.44
C THR A 357 -6.44 0.39 28.82
N GLU A 358 -7.46 -0.06 28.07
CA GLU A 358 -8.87 0.12 28.46
C GLU A 358 -9.18 -0.57 29.79
N GLU A 359 -8.69 -1.79 30.00
CA GLU A 359 -8.88 -2.55 31.24
C GLU A 359 -8.26 -1.80 32.45
N VAL A 360 -7.02 -1.34 32.34
CA VAL A 360 -6.35 -0.60 33.44
C VAL A 360 -7.05 0.75 33.68
N PHE A 361 -7.50 1.42 32.61
CA PHE A 361 -8.20 2.69 32.72
C PHE A 361 -9.50 2.55 33.51
N GLU A 362 -10.28 1.51 33.23
CA GLU A 362 -11.53 1.23 33.97
C GLU A 362 -11.27 0.81 35.42
N ILE A 363 -10.38 -0.17 35.66
CA ILE A 363 -10.08 -0.67 37.00
C ILE A 363 -9.58 0.44 37.92
N CYS A 364 -8.65 1.27 37.41
CA CYS A 364 -8.03 2.33 38.22
C CYS A 364 -8.85 3.64 38.23
N LYS A 365 -9.96 3.70 37.51
CA LYS A 365 -10.84 4.88 37.38
C LYS A 365 -10.03 6.13 36.98
N LEU A 366 -9.31 6.04 35.88
CA LEU A 366 -8.38 7.09 35.45
C LEU A 366 -9.05 8.25 34.70
N GLY A 367 -10.34 8.14 34.40
CA GLY A 367 -11.14 9.17 33.74
C GLY A 367 -12.53 8.64 33.35
N ASP A 368 -13.31 9.49 32.68
CA ASP A 368 -14.63 9.13 32.15
C ASP A 368 -14.52 8.64 30.70
N GLY A 369 -15.43 7.76 30.27
CA GLY A 369 -15.46 7.21 28.92
C GLY A 369 -14.39 6.14 28.68
N ILE A 370 -13.85 6.10 27.46
CA ILE A 370 -12.82 5.15 27.05
C ILE A 370 -11.49 5.85 26.75
N VAL A 371 -10.37 5.12 26.79
CA VAL A 371 -9.03 5.72 26.57
C VAL A 371 -8.91 6.33 25.18
N ALA A 372 -9.49 5.68 24.16
CA ALA A 372 -9.41 6.17 22.78
C ALA A 372 -10.07 7.54 22.56
N GLU A 373 -10.99 7.97 23.45
CA GLU A 373 -11.65 9.29 23.40
C GLU A 373 -10.94 10.34 24.25
N GLN A 374 -9.91 9.98 25.00
CA GLN A 374 -9.17 10.92 25.82
C GLN A 374 -8.32 11.86 24.94
N LYS A 375 -8.18 13.10 25.40
CA LYS A 375 -7.24 14.03 24.77
C LYS A 375 -5.81 13.53 24.94
N TRP A 376 -5.01 13.67 23.88
CA TRP A 376 -3.57 13.43 23.97
C TRP A 376 -2.96 14.37 25.02
N PRO A 377 -2.11 13.87 25.91
CA PRO A 377 -1.55 14.70 26.98
C PRO A 377 -0.62 15.78 26.41
N GLU A 378 -0.64 16.94 27.04
CA GLU A 378 0.21 18.07 26.68
C GLU A 378 1.55 17.98 27.39
N TYR A 379 2.61 18.44 26.75
CA TYR A 379 3.94 18.56 27.36
C TYR A 379 4.40 20.01 27.45
N ASP A 380 5.27 20.28 28.42
CA ASP A 380 5.97 21.56 28.56
C ASP A 380 7.41 21.40 28.10
N GLU A 381 7.79 22.14 27.05
CA GLU A 381 9.14 22.11 26.47
C GLU A 381 10.23 22.48 27.49
N ALA A 382 9.93 23.37 28.45
CA ALA A 382 10.88 23.73 29.47
C ALA A 382 11.21 22.58 30.42
N LYS A 383 10.22 21.69 30.67
CA LYS A 383 10.35 20.50 31.53
C LYS A 383 10.99 19.30 30.83
N CYS A 384 11.15 19.38 29.52
CA CYS A 384 11.88 18.36 28.74
C CYS A 384 13.40 18.46 28.90
N LYS A 385 13.94 19.47 29.60
CA LYS A 385 15.38 19.66 29.78
C LYS A 385 15.84 19.01 31.08
N ASP A 386 16.96 18.29 31.03
CA ASP A 386 17.62 17.80 32.21
C ASP A 386 18.35 18.97 32.91
N GLU A 387 18.22 19.09 34.23
CA GLU A 387 18.96 20.08 35.01
C GLU A 387 20.48 19.82 35.07
N THR A 388 20.88 18.57 34.77
CA THR A 388 22.28 18.12 34.78
C THR A 388 22.60 17.24 33.59
N ILE A 389 23.78 17.45 33.00
CA ILE A 389 24.35 16.57 31.97
C ILE A 389 25.43 15.74 32.63
N GLU A 390 25.29 14.41 32.69
CA GLU A 390 26.40 13.52 33.03
C GLU A 390 27.46 13.54 31.91
N ILE A 391 28.63 14.09 32.23
CA ILE A 391 29.80 14.01 31.33
C ILE A 391 30.63 12.82 31.78
N VAL A 392 30.65 11.78 30.93
CA VAL A 392 31.61 10.68 31.10
C VAL A 392 32.98 11.22 30.81
N VAL A 393 33.83 11.30 31.82
CA VAL A 393 35.24 11.70 31.74
C VAL A 393 36.12 10.47 31.50
#